data_eff9604c674ac559f2b806fa708b420d
#
_entry.id   eff9604c674ac559f2b806fa708b420d
#
_cell.length_a   1.000
_cell.length_b   1.000
_cell.length_c   1.000
_cell.angle_alpha   90.00
_cell.angle_beta   90.00
_cell.angle_gamma   90.00
#
_symmetry.space_group_name_H-M   'P 1'
#
loop_
_entity.id
_entity.type
_entity.pdbx_description
1 polymer ?
#
loop_
_entity_poly.entity_id
_entity_poly.type
_entity_poly.pdbx_seq_one_letter_code
_entity_poly.pdbx_strand_id
1 'polypeptide(L)' 'MEDNMKIIVVATAGRIEIVVEGERTEDAYILALSKPQATELALNILNTIYKTGAKL' A
#
# COMPACT_ATOMS: atom_id res chain seq x y z
N MET A 1 13.96 9.02 -12.37
CA MET A 1 12.77 8.50 -12.93
C MET A 1 11.53 8.77 -12.10
N GLU A 2 10.54 9.22 -12.72
CA GLU A 2 9.33 9.60 -12.05
C GLU A 2 8.36 8.49 -11.99
N ASP A 3 7.78 8.31 -10.86
CA ASP A 3 6.70 7.37 -10.75
C ASP A 3 5.41 8.11 -10.86
N ASN A 4 4.60 7.69 -11.79
CA ASN A 4 3.26 8.22 -11.84
C ASN A 4 2.30 7.36 -11.10
N MET A 5 2.83 6.56 -10.20
CA MET A 5 2.03 5.65 -9.40
C MET A 5 1.40 6.39 -8.24
N LYS A 6 0.15 6.09 -7.97
CA LYS A 6 -0.56 6.69 -6.87
C LYS A 6 -1.05 5.59 -5.96
N ILE A 7 -0.86 5.76 -4.68
CA ILE A 7 -1.30 4.76 -3.71
C ILE A 7 -2.29 5.41 -2.76
N ILE A 8 -3.47 4.84 -2.70
CA ILE A 8 -4.55 5.37 -1.88
C ILE A 8 -5.01 4.29 -0.94
N VAL A 9 -5.22 4.65 0.31
CA VAL A 9 -5.68 3.70 1.32
C VAL A 9 -7.02 4.19 1.84
N VAL A 10 -8.02 3.31 1.79
CA VAL A 10 -9.36 3.65 2.26
C VAL A 10 -9.89 2.57 3.17
N ALA A 11 -10.74 2.98 4.08
CA ALA A 11 -11.43 2.05 4.96
C ALA A 11 -12.86 1.92 4.49
N THR A 12 -13.28 0.69 4.22
CA THR A 12 -14.60 0.42 3.70
C THR A 12 -15.18 -0.82 4.37
N ALA A 13 -16.30 -0.66 5.04
CA ALA A 13 -17.06 -1.79 5.59
C ALA A 13 -16.18 -2.76 6.39
N GLY A 14 -15.32 -2.22 7.24
CA GLY A 14 -14.49 -3.05 8.10
C GLY A 14 -13.25 -3.61 7.42
N ARG A 15 -12.99 -3.20 6.19
CA ARG A 15 -11.81 -3.62 5.47
C ARG A 15 -10.95 -2.44 5.12
N ILE A 16 -9.70 -2.74 4.87
CA ILE A 16 -8.76 -1.74 4.39
C ILE A 16 -8.48 -2.05 2.93
N GLU A 17 -8.74 -1.08 2.07
CA GLU A 17 -8.47 -1.26 0.65
C GLU A 17 -7.30 -0.40 0.25
N ILE A 18 -6.34 -1.02 -0.42
CA ILE A 18 -5.19 -0.32 -0.95
C ILE A 18 -5.36 -0.26 -2.45
N VAL A 19 -5.48 0.95 -2.97
CA VAL A 19 -5.67 1.14 -4.40
C VAL A 19 -4.36 1.67 -4.97
N VAL A 20 -3.83 0.94 -5.93
CA VAL A 20 -2.60 1.34 -6.60
C VAL A 20 -2.95 1.65 -8.04
N GLU A 21 -2.69 2.88 -8.45
CA GLU A 21 -3.01 3.32 -9.79
C GLU A 21 -1.72 3.65 -10.53
N GLY A 22 -1.59 3.11 -11.73
CA GLY A 22 -0.49 3.46 -12.59
C GLY A 22 -0.86 4.59 -13.50
N GLU A 23 -0.09 4.73 -14.57
CA GLU A 23 -0.35 5.79 -15.53
C GLU A 23 -1.62 5.58 -16.30
N ARG A 24 -1.98 4.33 -16.52
CA ARG A 24 -3.15 4.00 -17.30
C ARG A 24 -4.22 3.46 -16.40
N THR A 25 -5.45 3.70 -16.80
CA THR A 25 -6.58 3.24 -16.01
C THR A 25 -6.55 1.73 -15.81
N GLU A 26 -6.12 1.02 -16.83
CA GLU A 26 -6.10 -0.44 -16.73
C GLU A 26 -4.97 -0.95 -15.86
N ASP A 27 -4.10 -0.06 -15.37
CA ASP A 27 -3.02 -0.47 -14.49
C ASP A 27 -3.39 -0.34 -13.03
N ALA A 28 -4.66 -0.27 -12.72
CA ALA A 28 -5.10 -0.09 -11.34
C ALA A 28 -5.29 -1.45 -10.67
N TYR A 29 -4.87 -1.52 -9.42
CA TYR A 29 -5.04 -2.71 -8.61
C TYR A 29 -5.69 -2.34 -7.30
N ILE A 30 -6.53 -3.23 -6.81
CA ILE A 30 -7.15 -3.02 -5.50
C ILE A 30 -6.87 -4.24 -4.66
N LEU A 31 -6.31 -4.00 -3.49
CA LEU A 31 -6.01 -5.05 -2.54
C LEU A 31 -6.87 -4.84 -1.32
N ALA A 32 -7.74 -5.78 -1.02
CA ALA A 32 -8.64 -5.67 0.12
C ALA A 32 -8.12 -6.54 1.25
N LEU A 33 -7.91 -5.94 2.40
CA LEU A 33 -7.33 -6.62 3.54
C LEU A 33 -8.20 -6.45 4.77
N SER A 34 -8.15 -7.42 5.67
CA SER A 34 -8.73 -7.22 6.98
C SER A 34 -7.83 -6.27 7.76
N LYS A 35 -8.35 -5.74 8.85
CA LYS A 35 -7.54 -4.83 9.66
C LYS A 35 -6.26 -5.47 10.17
N PRO A 36 -6.31 -6.71 10.70
CA PRO A 36 -5.06 -7.35 11.13
C PRO A 36 -4.07 -7.54 9.98
N GLN A 37 -4.56 -7.91 8.80
CA GLN A 37 -3.68 -8.09 7.67
C GLN A 37 -3.05 -6.77 7.23
N ALA A 38 -3.84 -5.70 7.25
CA ALA A 38 -3.32 -4.40 6.90
C ALA A 38 -2.26 -3.94 7.88
N THR A 39 -2.49 -4.21 9.17
CA THR A 39 -1.52 -3.87 10.19
C THR A 39 -0.23 -4.63 9.97
N GLU A 40 -0.34 -5.91 9.66
CA GLU A 40 0.82 -6.72 9.42
C GLU A 40 1.61 -6.24 8.22
N LEU A 41 0.90 -5.86 7.17
CA LEU A 41 1.55 -5.33 5.98
C LEU A 41 2.30 -4.04 6.31
N ALA A 42 1.68 -3.16 7.07
CA ALA A 42 2.31 -1.90 7.43
C ALA A 42 3.58 -2.13 8.24
N LEU A 43 3.52 -3.06 9.18
CA LEU A 43 4.69 -3.37 9.99
C LEU A 43 5.80 -3.97 9.16
N ASN A 44 5.43 -4.84 8.21
CA ASN A 44 6.44 -5.44 7.34
C ASN A 44 7.13 -4.39 6.48
N ILE A 45 6.37 -3.43 5.99
CA ILE A 45 6.96 -2.37 5.20
C ILE A 45 7.93 -1.55 6.03
N LEU A 46 7.51 -1.17 7.22
CA LEU A 46 8.37 -0.38 8.10
C LEU A 46 9.62 -1.14 8.48
N ASN A 47 9.47 -2.41 8.81
CA ASN A 47 10.62 -3.22 9.18
C ASN A 47 11.61 -3.33 8.02
N THR A 48 11.09 -3.48 6.83
CA THR A 48 11.95 -3.58 5.65
C THR A 48 12.72 -2.29 5.44
N ILE A 49 12.04 -1.17 5.61
CA ILE A 49 12.70 0.12 5.46
C ILE A 49 13.84 0.25 6.46
N TYR A 50 13.58 -0.10 7.72
CA TYR A 50 14.61 0.04 8.73
C TYR A 50 15.74 -0.95 8.55
N LYS A 51 15.44 -2.16 8.10
CA LYS A 51 16.46 -3.16 7.88
C LYS A 51 17.43 -2.79 6.78
N THR A 52 16.92 -2.10 5.77
CA THR A 52 17.78 -1.72 4.66
C THR A 52 18.53 -0.43 4.94
N GLY A 53 18.32 0.14 6.11
CA GLY A 53 19.02 1.36 6.46
C GLY A 53 18.44 2.61 5.84
N ALA A 54 17.30 2.49 5.19
CA ALA A 54 16.66 3.66 4.63
C ALA A 54 16.16 4.56 5.75
N LYS A 55 16.25 5.83 5.54
CA LYS A 55 15.79 6.79 6.54
C LYS A 55 14.60 7.55 6.03
N LEU A 56 13.71 7.80 6.92
CA LEU A 56 12.50 8.54 6.56
C LEU A 56 12.70 10.03 6.67
#